data_159df2937f4626c35b5db2632662ab7c
#
_entry.id   159df2937f4626c35b5db2632662ab7c
#
_cell.length_a   1.000
_cell.length_b   1.000
_cell.length_c   1.000
_cell.angle_alpha   90.00
_cell.angle_beta   90.00
_cell.angle_gamma   90.00
#
_symmetry.space_group_name_H-M   'P 1'
#
loop_
_entity.id
_entity.type
_entity.pdbx_description
1 polymer ?
#
loop_
_entity_poly.entity_id
_entity_poly.type
_entity_poly.pdbx_seq_one_letter_code
_entity_poly.pdbx_strand_id
1 'polypeptide(L)'
;MGPGDTPETWPVHCYGTVGVGRDMPPDSGTGAELYAVIGDAPRQLDRNIAVVGRVISGMEWLSSLPRGKGDMGFYRKPEERTPILSVRLGSDVPGLPTWQYLSTASASFARYVDARANRRDPFYVRPAGGVDICNAPVPIRIKP
;
A
#
# COMPACT_ATOMS: atom_id res chain seq x y z
N MET A 1 -21.25 20.17 4.13
CA MET A 1 -21.38 19.26 5.28
C MET A 1 -22.55 19.76 6.13
N GLY A 2 -23.51 18.87 6.45
CA GLY A 2 -24.63 19.20 7.34
C GLY A 2 -24.14 19.27 8.80
N PRO A 3 -24.85 19.97 9.69
CA PRO A 3 -24.54 19.98 11.11
C PRO A 3 -24.78 18.57 11.67
N GLY A 4 -23.70 17.84 11.96
CA GLY A 4 -23.71 16.45 12.46
C GLY A 4 -22.77 15.49 11.74
N ASP A 5 -22.20 15.84 10.59
CA ASP A 5 -21.24 15.01 9.88
C ASP A 5 -19.89 15.04 10.60
N THR A 6 -19.57 13.98 11.34
CA THR A 6 -18.20 13.76 11.80
C THR A 6 -17.32 13.43 10.59
N PRO A 7 -16.14 14.05 10.45
CA PRO A 7 -15.24 13.73 9.36
C PRO A 7 -14.78 12.26 9.47
N GLU A 8 -15.12 11.46 8.47
CA GLU A 8 -14.65 10.09 8.37
C GLU A 8 -13.26 10.05 7.76
N THR A 9 -12.40 9.14 8.26
CA THR A 9 -11.09 8.84 7.69
C THR A 9 -10.98 7.34 7.43
N TRP A 10 -10.31 6.98 6.36
CA TRP A 10 -10.10 5.58 5.99
C TRP A 10 -8.73 5.37 5.35
N PRO A 11 -8.16 4.15 5.47
CA PRO A 11 -6.97 3.78 4.74
C PRO A 11 -7.23 3.74 3.23
N VAL A 12 -6.21 4.06 2.45
CA VAL A 12 -6.29 4.07 0.99
C VAL A 12 -5.43 2.98 0.37
N HIS A 13 -5.87 2.48 -0.78
CA HIS A 13 -5.15 1.47 -1.56
C HIS A 13 -4.09 2.17 -2.42
N CYS A 14 -2.87 2.24 -1.92
CA CYS A 14 -1.69 2.67 -2.68
C CYS A 14 -0.80 1.47 -3.01
N TYR A 15 0.18 1.65 -3.90
CA TYR A 15 1.19 0.63 -4.19
C TYR A 15 1.81 0.07 -2.90
N GLY A 16 1.82 -1.24 -2.77
CA GLY A 16 2.29 -1.94 -1.57
C GLY A 16 1.26 -2.07 -0.44
N THR A 17 0.07 -1.48 -0.55
CA THR A 17 -1.01 -1.70 0.43
C THR A 17 -1.45 -3.16 0.39
N VAL A 18 -1.72 -3.72 1.58
CA VAL A 18 -2.24 -5.09 1.74
C VAL A 18 -3.69 -5.03 2.16
N GLY A 19 -4.55 -5.65 1.37
CA GLY A 19 -5.97 -5.79 1.67
C GLY A 19 -6.40 -7.24 1.85
N VAL A 20 -7.63 -7.44 2.31
CA VAL A 20 -8.23 -8.75 2.59
C VAL A 20 -9.23 -9.09 1.50
N GLY A 21 -9.04 -10.24 0.85
CA GLY A 21 -10.03 -10.81 -0.07
C GLY A 21 -11.33 -11.14 0.66
N ARG A 22 -12.46 -10.92 0.01
CA ARG A 22 -13.80 -11.20 0.54
C ARG A 22 -14.78 -11.55 -0.58
N ASP A 23 -15.86 -12.18 -0.23
CA ASP A 23 -17.02 -12.38 -1.08
C ASP A 23 -17.96 -11.16 -1.10
N MET A 24 -19.16 -11.35 -1.63
CA MET A 24 -20.17 -10.30 -1.68
C MET A 24 -20.63 -9.89 -0.27
N PRO A 25 -21.05 -8.64 -0.08
CA PRO A 25 -21.58 -8.20 1.20
C PRO A 25 -22.72 -9.12 1.68
N PRO A 26 -22.80 -9.42 3.00
CA PRO A 26 -22.12 -8.73 4.11
C PRO A 26 -20.75 -9.28 4.48
N ASP A 27 -20.14 -10.16 3.68
CA ASP A 27 -18.82 -10.70 3.99
C ASP A 27 -17.76 -9.59 4.03
N SER A 28 -16.92 -9.59 5.04
CA SER A 28 -15.80 -8.64 5.21
C SER A 28 -14.42 -9.31 5.08
N GLY A 29 -14.41 -10.62 4.80
CA GLY A 29 -13.22 -11.43 4.68
C GLY A 29 -12.73 -11.99 6.02
N THR A 30 -12.09 -13.15 5.97
CA THR A 30 -11.56 -13.86 7.15
C THR A 30 -10.08 -13.58 7.42
N GLY A 31 -9.40 -12.94 6.47
CA GLY A 31 -7.93 -12.78 6.50
C GLY A 31 -7.16 -13.99 5.93
N ALA A 32 -7.85 -15.02 5.48
CA ALA A 32 -7.22 -16.16 4.81
C ALA A 32 -6.68 -15.81 3.42
N GLU A 33 -7.28 -14.84 2.78
CA GLU A 33 -6.86 -14.35 1.47
C GLU A 33 -6.38 -12.90 1.59
N LEU A 34 -5.12 -12.69 1.24
CA LEU A 34 -4.50 -11.37 1.23
C LEU A 34 -4.03 -11.03 -0.17
N TYR A 35 -4.09 -9.76 -0.52
CA TYR A 35 -3.48 -9.25 -1.74
C TYR A 35 -2.61 -8.03 -1.45
N ALA A 36 -1.58 -7.82 -2.27
CA ALA A 36 -0.79 -6.59 -2.27
C ALA A 36 -1.03 -5.82 -3.55
N VAL A 37 -1.25 -4.51 -3.45
CA VAL A 37 -1.42 -3.62 -4.60
C VAL A 37 -0.07 -3.48 -5.31
N ILE A 38 0.01 -3.93 -6.57
CA ILE A 38 1.24 -3.94 -7.37
C ILE A 38 1.22 -2.98 -8.57
N GLY A 39 0.25 -2.10 -8.64
CA GLY A 39 0.07 -1.14 -9.74
C GLY A 39 -0.44 0.20 -9.25
N ASP A 40 -1.15 0.90 -10.13
CA ASP A 40 -1.81 2.15 -9.77
C ASP A 40 -2.84 1.95 -8.67
N ALA A 41 -3.09 3.01 -7.91
CA ALA A 41 -3.97 2.96 -6.76
C ALA A 41 -5.42 2.60 -7.16
N PRO A 42 -5.93 1.41 -6.80
CA PRO A 42 -7.29 0.99 -7.09
C PRO A 42 -8.27 1.66 -6.11
N ARG A 43 -8.46 2.97 -6.25
CA ARG A 43 -9.22 3.81 -5.31
C ARG A 43 -10.69 3.40 -5.16
N GLN A 44 -11.25 2.69 -6.15
CA GLN A 44 -12.60 2.11 -6.06
C GLN A 44 -12.71 1.04 -4.95
N LEU A 45 -11.59 0.50 -4.47
CA LEU A 45 -11.56 -0.42 -3.34
C LEU A 45 -11.57 0.28 -1.98
N ASP A 46 -11.27 1.59 -1.94
CA ASP A 46 -11.30 2.38 -0.71
C ASP A 46 -12.70 2.32 -0.09
N ARG A 47 -12.79 2.09 1.22
CA ARG A 47 -14.02 1.88 1.99
C ARG A 47 -14.80 0.60 1.66
N ASN A 48 -14.40 -0.15 0.63
CA ASN A 48 -15.06 -1.39 0.22
C ASN A 48 -14.30 -2.65 0.65
N ILE A 49 -13.00 -2.54 0.81
CA ILE A 49 -12.12 -3.64 1.21
C ILE A 49 -11.29 -3.22 2.40
N ALA A 50 -11.15 -4.12 3.38
CA ALA A 50 -10.34 -3.87 4.56
C ALA A 50 -8.86 -3.81 4.20
N VAL A 51 -8.20 -2.71 4.59
CA VAL A 51 -6.74 -2.57 4.53
C VAL A 51 -6.14 -3.02 5.86
N VAL A 52 -5.23 -3.98 5.82
CA VAL A 52 -4.62 -4.57 7.03
C VAL A 52 -3.13 -4.24 7.19
N GLY A 53 -2.50 -3.69 6.17
CA GLY A 53 -1.10 -3.34 6.26
C GLY A 53 -0.51 -2.79 4.98
N ARG A 54 0.82 -2.71 4.97
CA ARG A 54 1.62 -2.31 3.81
C ARG A 54 2.90 -3.13 3.77
N VAL A 55 3.26 -3.57 2.58
CA VAL A 55 4.59 -4.17 2.34
C VAL A 55 5.65 -3.09 2.49
N ILE A 56 6.66 -3.34 3.30
CA ILE A 56 7.74 -2.38 3.59
C ILE A 56 9.07 -2.76 2.93
N SER A 57 9.19 -4.00 2.44
CA SER A 57 10.37 -4.49 1.71
C SER A 57 9.95 -5.64 0.80
N GLY A 58 10.59 -5.78 -0.36
CA GLY A 58 10.34 -6.88 -1.29
C GLY A 58 9.21 -6.65 -2.30
N MET A 59 8.66 -5.44 -2.41
CA MET A 59 7.61 -5.12 -3.40
C MET A 59 8.08 -5.31 -4.84
N GLU A 60 9.35 -5.08 -5.12
CA GLU A 60 9.97 -5.31 -6.42
C GLU A 60 9.82 -6.76 -6.89
N TRP A 61 9.90 -7.71 -5.97
CA TRP A 61 9.70 -9.13 -6.25
C TRP A 61 8.23 -9.46 -6.50
N LEU A 62 7.32 -8.95 -5.69
CA LEU A 62 5.87 -9.14 -5.89
C LEU A 62 5.42 -8.52 -7.22
N SER A 63 5.93 -7.35 -7.56
CA SER A 63 5.57 -6.65 -8.80
C SER A 63 6.10 -7.35 -10.06
N SER A 64 7.18 -8.13 -9.94
CA SER A 64 7.81 -8.85 -11.05
C SER A 64 7.24 -10.25 -11.27
N LEU A 65 6.35 -10.74 -10.41
CA LEU A 65 5.70 -12.03 -10.61
C LEU A 65 4.96 -12.08 -11.95
N PRO A 66 5.00 -13.21 -12.66
CA PRO A 66 4.24 -13.39 -13.90
C PRO A 66 2.76 -13.12 -13.69
N ARG A 67 2.12 -12.50 -14.65
CA ARG A 67 0.66 -12.31 -14.63
C ARG A 67 -0.05 -13.58 -15.07
N GLY A 68 -1.14 -13.90 -14.41
CA GLY A 68 -2.03 -14.97 -14.85
C GLY A 68 -2.73 -14.62 -16.17
N LYS A 69 -3.14 -15.65 -16.91
CA LYS A 69 -3.86 -15.54 -18.19
C LYS A 69 -5.36 -15.85 -18.04
N GLY A 70 -5.83 -16.05 -16.82
CA GLY A 70 -7.23 -16.24 -16.49
C GLY A 70 -7.98 -14.92 -16.36
N ASP A 71 -9.26 -15.01 -16.06
CA ASP A 71 -10.11 -13.86 -15.80
C ASP A 71 -9.54 -13.02 -14.67
N MET A 72 -9.58 -11.70 -14.81
CA MET A 72 -8.99 -10.74 -13.88
C MET A 72 -7.47 -10.93 -13.62
N GLY A 73 -6.77 -11.71 -14.46
CA GLY A 73 -5.34 -11.98 -14.30
C GLY A 73 -5.01 -13.13 -13.35
N PHE A 74 -5.97 -13.94 -12.95
CA PHE A 74 -5.72 -15.13 -12.14
C PHE A 74 -4.92 -16.21 -12.90
N TYR A 75 -4.14 -16.98 -12.17
CA TYR A 75 -3.50 -18.18 -12.71
C TYR A 75 -4.55 -19.26 -12.98
N ARG A 76 -4.55 -19.80 -14.18
CA ARG A 76 -5.50 -20.85 -14.57
C ARG A 76 -5.14 -22.21 -14.00
N LYS A 77 -3.85 -22.46 -13.85
CA LYS A 77 -3.33 -23.76 -13.45
C LYS A 77 -2.52 -23.64 -12.16
N PRO A 78 -2.55 -24.65 -11.29
CA PRO A 78 -1.75 -24.68 -10.07
C PRO A 78 -0.25 -24.48 -10.32
N GLU A 79 0.26 -25.00 -11.44
CA GLU A 79 1.68 -24.94 -11.81
C GLU A 79 2.16 -23.52 -12.15
N GLU A 80 1.24 -22.61 -12.45
CA GLU A 80 1.56 -21.20 -12.70
C GLU A 80 1.77 -20.42 -11.39
N ARG A 81 1.35 -20.98 -10.27
CA ARG A 81 1.38 -20.31 -8.96
C ARG A 81 2.78 -20.35 -8.36
N THR A 82 3.23 -19.21 -7.86
CA THR A 82 4.45 -19.15 -7.06
C THR A 82 4.17 -19.68 -5.65
N PRO A 83 4.89 -20.71 -5.17
CA PRO A 83 4.63 -21.27 -3.85
C PRO A 83 5.02 -20.30 -2.74
N ILE A 84 4.19 -20.20 -1.71
CA ILE A 84 4.52 -19.51 -0.47
C ILE A 84 5.23 -20.52 0.43
N LEU A 85 6.52 -20.31 0.69
CA LEU A 85 7.34 -21.25 1.48
C LEU A 85 7.11 -21.08 2.98
N SER A 86 6.85 -19.86 3.45
CA SER A 86 6.53 -19.61 4.86
C SER A 86 5.82 -18.28 5.05
N VAL A 87 4.98 -18.20 6.08
CA VAL A 87 4.42 -16.97 6.64
C VAL A 87 4.68 -17.00 8.14
N ARG A 88 5.31 -15.96 8.68
CA ARG A 88 5.69 -15.90 10.09
C ARG A 88 5.47 -14.51 10.65
N LEU A 89 5.14 -14.43 11.94
CA LEU A 89 5.14 -13.16 12.65
C LEU A 89 6.57 -12.65 12.81
N GLY A 90 6.78 -11.36 12.64
CA GLY A 90 8.10 -10.76 12.78
C GLY A 90 8.72 -10.95 14.17
N SER A 91 7.90 -11.01 15.21
CA SER A 91 8.32 -11.37 16.58
C SER A 91 9.00 -12.73 16.69
N ASP A 92 8.67 -13.65 15.78
CA ASP A 92 9.13 -15.03 15.79
C ASP A 92 10.34 -15.26 14.87
N VAL A 93 10.85 -14.20 14.25
CA VAL A 93 11.97 -14.25 13.31
C VAL A 93 13.21 -13.63 13.96
N PRO A 94 14.18 -14.42 14.44
CA PRO A 94 15.42 -13.88 14.99
C PRO A 94 16.21 -13.09 13.94
N GLY A 95 16.78 -11.96 14.35
CA GLY A 95 17.62 -11.14 13.47
C GLY A 95 16.87 -10.31 12.44
N LEU A 96 15.55 -10.25 12.52
CA LEU A 96 14.77 -9.36 11.64
C LEU A 96 15.15 -7.90 11.91
N PRO A 97 15.41 -7.08 10.87
CA PRO A 97 15.72 -5.67 11.03
C PRO A 97 14.58 -4.94 11.77
N THR A 98 14.95 -4.00 12.64
CA THR A 98 13.99 -3.06 13.21
C THR A 98 13.75 -1.92 12.21
N TRP A 99 12.49 -1.61 11.94
CA TRP A 99 12.10 -0.57 11.01
C TRP A 99 11.69 0.71 11.73
N GLN A 100 12.00 1.84 11.12
CA GLN A 100 11.67 3.15 11.63
C GLN A 100 10.90 3.95 10.57
N TYR A 101 9.76 4.48 10.98
CA TYR A 101 8.91 5.34 10.16
C TYR A 101 9.21 6.82 10.44
N LEU A 102 9.17 7.65 9.41
CA LEU A 102 9.16 9.10 9.59
C LEU A 102 7.80 9.52 10.18
N SER A 103 7.82 10.20 11.32
CA SER A 103 6.58 10.71 11.93
C SER A 103 5.87 11.69 10.98
N THR A 104 4.61 11.44 10.67
CA THR A 104 3.79 12.31 9.82
C THR A 104 3.48 13.66 10.46
N ALA A 105 3.60 13.75 11.79
CA ALA A 105 3.49 15.02 12.52
C ALA A 105 4.80 15.84 12.55
N SER A 106 5.89 15.33 11.96
CA SER A 106 7.18 16.01 11.99
C SER A 106 7.31 17.10 10.92
N ALA A 107 8.07 18.15 11.24
CA ALA A 107 8.44 19.16 10.25
C ALA A 107 9.20 18.57 9.04
N SER A 108 9.91 17.46 9.23
CA SER A 108 10.60 16.76 8.14
C SER A 108 9.62 16.11 7.18
N PHE A 109 8.53 15.53 7.67
CA PHE A 109 7.48 15.00 6.82
C PHE A 109 6.74 16.11 6.06
N ALA A 110 6.44 17.23 6.73
CA ALA A 110 5.83 18.39 6.06
C ALA A 110 6.70 18.91 4.90
N ARG A 111 8.02 19.04 5.12
CA ARG A 111 8.97 19.41 4.04
C ARG A 111 9.03 18.39 2.91
N TYR A 112 8.96 17.10 3.23
CA TYR A 112 8.93 16.04 2.22
C TYR A 112 7.68 16.14 1.34
N VAL A 113 6.50 16.36 1.94
CA VAL A 113 5.24 16.53 1.22
C VAL A 113 5.28 17.79 0.36
N ASP A 114 5.76 18.93 0.90
CA ASP A 114 5.89 20.17 0.14
C ASP A 114 6.83 20.01 -1.07
N ALA A 115 7.96 19.35 -0.88
CA ALA A 115 8.90 19.08 -1.98
C ALA A 115 8.27 18.21 -3.09
N ARG A 116 7.36 17.31 -2.74
CA ARG A 116 6.63 16.51 -3.73
C ARG A 116 5.52 17.28 -4.42
N ALA A 117 4.78 18.10 -3.68
CA ALA A 117 3.70 18.92 -4.19
C ALA A 117 4.19 20.06 -5.09
N ASN A 118 5.37 20.59 -4.78
CA ASN A 118 5.90 21.80 -5.38
C ASN A 118 7.31 21.58 -5.96
N ARG A 119 7.45 20.56 -6.81
CA ARG A 119 8.74 20.26 -7.45
C ARG A 119 9.26 21.47 -8.21
N ARG A 120 10.54 21.81 -7.93
CA ARG A 120 11.22 23.01 -8.46
C ARG A 120 12.47 22.68 -9.27
N ASP A 121 12.63 21.39 -9.63
CA ASP A 121 13.71 20.97 -10.52
C ASP A 121 13.58 21.68 -11.87
N PRO A 122 14.69 21.96 -12.58
CA PRO A 122 14.65 22.69 -13.87
C PRO A 122 13.73 22.06 -14.93
N PHE A 123 13.39 20.79 -14.80
CA PHE A 123 12.46 20.10 -15.69
C PHE A 123 11.01 20.61 -15.54
N TYR A 124 10.61 21.11 -14.37
CA TYR A 124 9.23 21.50 -14.10
C TYR A 124 9.02 22.99 -14.35
N VAL A 125 8.15 23.30 -15.31
CA VAL A 125 7.81 24.69 -15.66
C VAL A 125 6.88 25.30 -14.63
N ARG A 126 5.98 24.50 -14.04
CA ARG A 126 4.97 24.95 -13.09
C ARG A 126 4.80 23.93 -11.96
N PRO A 127 4.90 24.33 -10.68
CA PRO A 127 4.57 23.49 -9.55
C PRO A 127 3.08 23.08 -9.58
N ALA A 128 2.80 21.83 -9.18
CA ALA A 128 1.42 21.32 -9.15
C ALA A 128 0.58 21.91 -8.00
N GLY A 129 1.22 22.35 -6.92
CA GLY A 129 0.53 22.88 -5.73
C GLY A 129 -0.16 21.82 -4.88
N GLY A 130 0.00 20.55 -5.21
CA GLY A 130 -0.58 19.41 -4.50
C GLY A 130 0.07 18.10 -4.89
N VAL A 131 -0.16 17.06 -4.09
CA VAL A 131 0.34 15.71 -4.34
C VAL A 131 -0.74 14.70 -3.98
N ASP A 132 -0.94 13.69 -4.83
CA ASP A 132 -1.80 12.56 -4.52
C ASP A 132 -1.22 11.78 -3.32
N ILE A 133 -2.10 11.31 -2.44
CA ILE A 133 -1.73 10.60 -1.21
C ILE A 133 -0.84 9.39 -1.48
N CYS A 134 -1.07 8.68 -2.59
CA CYS A 134 -0.25 7.53 -2.99
C CYS A 134 1.15 7.94 -3.48
N ASN A 135 1.33 9.19 -3.89
CA ASN A 135 2.62 9.74 -4.32
C ASN A 135 3.44 10.37 -3.18
N ALA A 136 2.89 10.38 -1.96
CA ALA A 136 3.57 10.83 -0.75
C ALA A 136 3.62 9.72 0.33
N PRO A 137 4.15 8.52 0.01
CA PRO A 137 4.22 7.44 0.97
C PRO A 137 5.10 7.83 2.17
N VAL A 138 4.72 7.37 3.36
CA VAL A 138 5.53 7.58 4.58
C VAL A 138 6.89 6.92 4.40
N PRO A 139 8.01 7.68 4.51
CA PRO A 139 9.36 7.13 4.42
C PRO A 139 9.65 6.13 5.54
N ILE A 140 10.32 5.05 5.19
CA ILE A 140 10.69 3.96 6.09
C ILE A 140 12.17 3.68 5.90
N ARG A 141 12.87 3.34 6.98
CA ARG A 141 14.26 2.89 6.94
C ARG A 141 14.52 1.79 7.96
N ILE A 142 15.56 1.02 7.75
CA ILE A 142 16.12 0.15 8.79
C ILE A 142 16.72 1.06 9.87
N LYS A 143 16.39 0.76 11.13
CA LYS A 143 16.99 1.46 12.27
C LYS A 143 18.49 1.13 12.31
N PRO A 144 19.36 2.13 12.40
CA PRO A 144 20.79 1.90 12.57
C PRO A 144 21.12 1.09 13.82
#